data_6965c9205efcf8d226c70b41ed3af2e7
#
_entry.id   6965c9205efcf8d226c70b41ed3af2e7
#
_cell.length_a   1.000
_cell.length_b   1.000
_cell.length_c   1.000
_cell.angle_alpha   90.00
_cell.angle_beta   90.00
_cell.angle_gamma   90.00
#
_symmetry.space_group_name_H-M   'P 1'
#
loop_
_entity.id
_entity.type
_entity.pdbx_description
1 polymer ?
#
loop_
_entity_poly.entity_id
_entity_poly.type
_entity_poly.pdbx_seq_one_letter_code
_entity_poly.pdbx_strand_id
1 'polypeptide(L)'
;VLRGITLGPVATQDIIGTVDLGEFDADAGRLVTAQLVDAGDNVIETTQFVLDSTGAFTVPTKAPNGAYRLRLKASHWISNAPVVNLTGSGDSVGTQVLTNGDVDGDNSITIFDYIDLSGSFDLSTGDAGFNAEADLDGDGSVTIFDYIILSNNFDLSGL
;
A
#
# COMPACT_ATOMS: atom_id res chain seq x y z
N VAL A 1 -17.25 -41.01 25.27
CA VAL A 1 -17.06 -39.67 25.82
C VAL A 1 -16.11 -38.91 24.92
N LEU A 2 -16.62 -38.01 24.06
CA LEU A 2 -15.81 -37.09 23.26
C LEU A 2 -15.18 -36.09 24.23
N ARG A 3 -13.88 -36.18 24.44
CA ARG A 3 -13.14 -35.12 25.10
C ARG A 3 -13.13 -33.92 24.19
N GLY A 4 -13.73 -32.81 24.64
CA GLY A 4 -13.67 -31.53 23.93
C GLY A 4 -12.20 -31.16 23.69
N ILE A 5 -11.80 -31.06 22.41
CA ILE A 5 -10.53 -30.47 22.02
C ILE A 5 -10.69 -28.98 22.29
N THR A 6 -10.13 -28.48 23.38
CA THR A 6 -9.96 -27.06 23.59
C THR A 6 -8.89 -26.61 22.61
N LEU A 7 -9.27 -26.02 21.50
CA LEU A 7 -8.32 -25.32 20.64
C LEU A 7 -7.75 -24.18 21.49
N GLY A 8 -6.48 -24.25 21.82
CA GLY A 8 -5.76 -23.15 22.45
C GLY A 8 -5.83 -21.90 21.53
N PRO A 9 -5.55 -20.70 22.07
CA PRO A 9 -5.52 -19.49 21.26
C PRO A 9 -4.56 -19.71 20.08
N VAL A 10 -5.02 -19.42 18.87
CA VAL A 10 -4.16 -19.43 17.69
C VAL A 10 -3.05 -18.41 17.94
N ALA A 11 -1.79 -18.86 17.93
CA ALA A 11 -0.64 -17.99 18.10
C ALA A 11 -0.62 -16.97 16.94
N THR A 12 -0.38 -15.71 17.28
CA THR A 12 -0.16 -14.69 16.26
C THR A 12 1.22 -14.87 15.64
N GLN A 13 1.30 -14.68 14.33
CA GLN A 13 2.54 -14.62 13.55
C GLN A 13 2.69 -13.19 13.01
N ASP A 14 3.92 -12.71 12.92
CA ASP A 14 4.17 -11.36 12.41
C ASP A 14 4.71 -11.41 10.98
N ILE A 15 4.13 -10.61 10.09
CA ILE A 15 4.67 -10.33 8.76
C ILE A 15 5.37 -8.98 8.85
N ILE A 16 6.67 -8.96 8.60
CA ILE A 16 7.50 -7.77 8.72
C ILE A 16 8.08 -7.35 7.36
N GLY A 17 8.34 -6.07 7.21
CA GLY A 17 8.97 -5.51 6.02
C GLY A 17 9.14 -4.00 6.12
N THR A 18 9.49 -3.41 5.00
CA THR A 18 9.51 -1.96 4.80
C THR A 18 8.71 -1.59 3.57
N VAL A 19 8.03 -0.45 3.59
CA VAL A 19 7.41 0.19 2.44
C VAL A 19 8.27 1.37 2.05
N ASP A 20 8.58 1.48 0.77
CA ASP A 20 9.26 2.59 0.13
C ASP A 20 8.26 3.25 -0.84
N LEU A 21 8.00 4.53 -0.65
CA LEU A 21 7.06 5.31 -1.47
C LEU A 21 7.74 6.05 -2.63
N GLY A 22 8.99 5.71 -2.93
CA GLY A 22 9.73 6.21 -4.08
C GLY A 22 10.02 7.70 -4.01
N GLU A 23 9.53 8.45 -4.98
CA GLU A 23 9.80 9.88 -5.15
C GLU A 23 9.13 10.79 -4.13
N PHE A 24 8.36 10.25 -3.19
CA PHE A 24 7.61 11.04 -2.22
C PHE A 24 8.50 11.48 -1.05
N ASP A 25 8.60 12.79 -0.82
CA ASP A 25 9.52 13.39 0.16
C ASP A 25 9.15 13.13 1.64
N ALA A 26 7.94 12.64 1.92
CA ALA A 26 7.46 12.45 3.29
C ALA A 26 6.74 11.12 3.49
N ASP A 27 7.49 10.01 3.57
CA ASP A 27 6.93 8.69 3.86
C ASP A 27 6.21 8.64 5.21
N ALA A 28 6.72 9.38 6.19
CA ALA A 28 6.15 9.43 7.53
C ALA A 28 4.72 10.01 7.53
N GLY A 29 3.82 9.29 8.22
CA GLY A 29 2.42 9.70 8.36
C GLY A 29 1.48 9.17 7.28
N ARG A 30 1.98 8.45 6.26
CA ARG A 30 1.13 7.84 5.24
C ARG A 30 0.48 6.57 5.75
N LEU A 31 -0.83 6.45 5.49
CA LEU A 31 -1.61 5.27 5.84
C LEU A 31 -1.43 4.21 4.76
N VAL A 32 -1.06 2.99 5.18
CA VAL A 32 -1.00 1.82 4.31
C VAL A 32 -2.05 0.82 4.75
N THR A 33 -2.81 0.31 3.79
CA THR A 33 -3.72 -0.81 3.97
C THR A 33 -3.01 -2.09 3.54
N ALA A 34 -2.93 -3.05 4.45
CA ALA A 34 -2.38 -4.38 4.23
C ALA A 34 -3.49 -5.42 4.24
N GLN A 35 -3.64 -6.17 3.17
CA GLN A 35 -4.59 -7.28 3.05
C GLN A 35 -3.83 -8.58 2.86
N LEU A 36 -4.03 -9.52 3.78
CA LEU A 36 -3.57 -10.89 3.59
C LEU A 36 -4.56 -11.63 2.70
N VAL A 37 -4.12 -12.12 1.56
CA VAL A 37 -4.96 -12.81 0.58
C VAL A 37 -4.48 -14.24 0.33
N ASP A 38 -5.42 -15.15 0.14
CA ASP A 38 -5.13 -16.55 -0.17
C ASP A 38 -4.86 -16.79 -1.66
N ALA A 39 -4.60 -18.02 -2.04
CA ALA A 39 -4.33 -18.41 -3.43
C ALA A 39 -5.53 -18.21 -4.38
N GLY A 40 -6.75 -18.06 -3.83
CA GLY A 40 -7.97 -17.75 -4.58
C GLY A 40 -8.27 -16.26 -4.64
N ASP A 41 -7.33 -15.41 -4.20
CA ASP A 41 -7.47 -13.96 -4.12
C ASP A 41 -8.53 -13.48 -3.13
N ASN A 42 -8.92 -14.34 -2.17
CA ASN A 42 -9.83 -13.95 -1.10
C ASN A 42 -9.08 -13.22 -0.01
N VAL A 43 -9.64 -12.11 0.45
CA VAL A 43 -9.09 -11.35 1.58
C VAL A 43 -9.38 -12.13 2.87
N ILE A 44 -8.32 -12.54 3.57
CA ILE A 44 -8.39 -13.26 4.84
C ILE A 44 -8.41 -12.28 6.01
N GLU A 45 -7.52 -11.30 5.99
CA GLU A 45 -7.41 -10.28 7.03
C GLU A 45 -7.08 -8.92 6.39
N THR A 46 -7.50 -7.84 7.04
CA THR A 46 -7.15 -6.47 6.66
C THR A 46 -6.61 -5.75 7.88
N THR A 47 -5.47 -5.12 7.74
CA THR A 47 -4.81 -4.30 8.77
C THR A 47 -4.40 -2.97 8.14
N GLN A 48 -4.44 -1.90 8.93
CA GLN A 48 -3.92 -0.59 8.52
C GLN A 48 -2.82 -0.16 9.48
N PHE A 49 -1.80 0.48 8.94
CA PHE A 49 -0.71 1.07 9.72
C PHE A 49 -0.26 2.38 9.10
N VAL A 50 0.33 3.22 9.93
CA VAL A 50 0.89 4.50 9.49
C VAL A 50 2.41 4.34 9.41
N LEU A 51 2.99 4.73 8.28
CA LEU A 51 4.44 4.69 8.09
C LEU A 51 5.14 5.70 9.00
N ASP A 52 6.25 5.28 9.56
CA ASP A 52 7.24 6.17 10.15
C ASP A 52 8.33 6.53 9.12
N SER A 53 9.32 7.31 9.54
CA SER A 53 10.44 7.73 8.68
C SER A 53 11.33 6.58 8.18
N THR A 54 11.16 5.37 8.69
CA THR A 54 11.92 4.17 8.26
C THR A 54 11.14 3.32 7.27
N GLY A 55 9.83 3.56 7.12
CA GLY A 55 8.92 2.76 6.34
C GLY A 55 8.68 1.36 6.89
N ALA A 56 9.23 1.02 8.07
CA ALA A 56 9.12 -0.31 8.66
C ALA A 56 7.67 -0.61 9.09
N PHE A 57 7.25 -1.85 8.88
CA PHE A 57 5.94 -2.30 9.33
C PHE A 57 5.98 -3.70 9.96
N THR A 58 4.97 -3.95 10.79
CA THR A 58 4.65 -5.27 11.33
C THR A 58 3.15 -5.48 11.23
N VAL A 59 2.75 -6.54 10.53
CA VAL A 59 1.35 -6.95 10.39
C VAL A 59 1.15 -8.26 11.15
N PRO A 60 0.53 -8.24 12.34
CA PRO A 60 0.21 -9.46 13.07
C PRO A 60 -0.95 -10.19 12.37
N THR A 61 -0.85 -11.50 12.24
CA THR A 61 -1.89 -12.34 11.66
C THR A 61 -2.16 -13.58 12.50
N LYS A 62 -3.40 -14.06 12.44
CA LYS A 62 -3.84 -15.36 12.99
C LYS A 62 -4.10 -16.38 11.90
N ALA A 63 -3.75 -16.09 10.66
CA ALA A 63 -3.90 -17.02 9.56
C ALA A 63 -3.10 -18.31 9.83
N PRO A 64 -3.61 -19.47 9.42
CA PRO A 64 -2.88 -20.74 9.51
C PRO A 64 -1.56 -20.72 8.73
N ASN A 65 -0.65 -21.65 9.04
CA ASN A 65 0.53 -21.85 8.21
C ASN A 65 0.14 -22.14 6.77
N GLY A 66 0.83 -21.51 5.83
CA GLY A 66 0.51 -21.62 4.40
C GLY A 66 1.14 -20.50 3.58
N ALA A 67 0.89 -20.55 2.28
CA ALA A 67 1.31 -19.54 1.32
C ALA A 67 0.18 -18.53 1.08
N TYR A 68 0.52 -17.26 1.17
CA TYR A 68 -0.38 -16.10 1.00
C TYR A 68 0.31 -15.03 0.17
N ARG A 69 -0.41 -13.95 -0.10
CA ARG A 69 0.16 -12.68 -0.55
C ARG A 69 -0.26 -11.58 0.41
N LEU A 70 0.62 -10.63 0.65
CA LEU A 70 0.32 -9.43 1.44
C LEU A 70 0.13 -8.26 0.48
N ARG A 71 -1.12 -7.95 0.12
CA ARG A 71 -1.43 -6.79 -0.72
C ARG A 71 -1.27 -5.52 0.10
N LEU A 72 -0.34 -4.66 -0.32
CA LEU A 72 -0.05 -3.36 0.30
C LEU A 72 -0.55 -2.25 -0.63
N LYS A 73 -1.37 -1.34 -0.13
CA LYS A 73 -1.92 -0.20 -0.88
C LYS A 73 -1.81 1.07 -0.03
N ALA A 74 -1.21 2.10 -0.56
CA ALA A 74 -1.30 3.46 -0.04
C ALA A 74 -2.14 4.32 -1.01
N SER A 75 -2.50 5.53 -0.64
CA SER A 75 -3.40 6.44 -1.32
C SER A 75 -3.22 6.47 -2.85
N HIS A 76 -2.35 7.31 -3.38
CA HIS A 76 -2.09 7.44 -4.83
C HIS A 76 -0.97 6.51 -5.36
N TRP A 77 -0.69 5.41 -4.66
CA TRP A 77 0.22 4.35 -5.12
C TRP A 77 -0.58 3.10 -5.50
N ILE A 78 -0.26 2.47 -6.64
CA ILE A 78 -0.84 1.16 -6.97
C ILE A 78 -0.34 0.08 -6.02
N SER A 79 -1.18 -0.95 -5.80
CA SER A 79 -0.86 -2.01 -4.84
C SER A 79 0.28 -2.91 -5.31
N ASN A 80 1.07 -3.39 -4.34
CA ASN A 80 2.02 -4.47 -4.50
C ASN A 80 1.60 -5.65 -3.62
N ALA A 81 1.91 -6.89 -4.01
CA ALA A 81 1.45 -8.08 -3.31
C ALA A 81 2.55 -9.17 -3.22
N PRO A 82 3.59 -8.96 -2.37
CA PRO A 82 4.63 -9.96 -2.15
C PRO A 82 4.07 -11.27 -1.60
N VAL A 83 4.74 -12.38 -1.92
CA VAL A 83 4.43 -13.69 -1.37
C VAL A 83 4.85 -13.76 0.10
N VAL A 84 3.99 -14.36 0.90
CA VAL A 84 4.20 -14.61 2.34
C VAL A 84 4.06 -16.09 2.60
N ASN A 85 5.02 -16.68 3.34
CA ASN A 85 5.00 -18.09 3.72
C ASN A 85 4.97 -18.20 5.26
N LEU A 86 3.79 -18.35 5.82
CA LEU A 86 3.59 -18.48 7.25
C LEU A 86 3.96 -19.91 7.70
N THR A 87 4.89 -20.01 8.67
CA THR A 87 5.43 -21.28 9.18
C THR A 87 5.28 -21.45 10.68
N GLY A 88 4.60 -20.51 11.36
CA GLY A 88 4.46 -20.45 12.81
C GLY A 88 5.40 -19.44 13.49
N SER A 89 6.40 -18.93 12.77
CA SER A 89 7.34 -17.89 13.25
C SER A 89 7.20 -16.55 12.51
N GLY A 90 6.17 -16.42 11.67
CA GLY A 90 6.00 -15.26 10.81
C GLY A 90 6.82 -15.34 9.52
N ASP A 91 6.92 -14.23 8.82
CA ASP A 91 7.69 -14.09 7.57
C ASP A 91 8.19 -12.66 7.38
N SER A 92 9.19 -12.49 6.51
CA SER A 92 9.69 -11.17 6.11
C SER A 92 9.58 -11.00 4.60
N VAL A 93 8.91 -9.94 4.19
CA VAL A 93 8.73 -9.61 2.76
C VAL A 93 9.80 -8.63 2.23
N GLY A 94 10.74 -8.21 3.09
CA GLY A 94 11.78 -7.24 2.70
C GLY A 94 11.21 -5.86 2.40
N THR A 95 11.89 -5.11 1.53
CA THR A 95 11.45 -3.78 1.09
C THR A 95 10.49 -3.90 -0.08
N GLN A 96 9.32 -3.27 0.06
CA GLN A 96 8.28 -3.20 -0.97
C GLN A 96 8.20 -1.77 -1.49
N VAL A 97 8.58 -1.57 -2.73
CA VAL A 97 8.42 -0.28 -3.42
C VAL A 97 7.01 -0.22 -3.99
N LEU A 98 6.24 0.81 -3.62
CA LEU A 98 4.94 1.08 -4.22
C LEU A 98 5.10 2.07 -5.36
N THR A 99 4.40 1.84 -6.47
CA THR A 99 4.47 2.67 -7.66
C THR A 99 3.44 3.79 -7.57
N ASN A 100 3.92 5.02 -7.75
CA ASN A 100 3.16 6.26 -7.58
C ASN A 100 2.43 6.67 -8.87
N GLY A 101 1.28 7.35 -8.75
CA GLY A 101 0.56 7.93 -9.88
C GLY A 101 -0.94 7.58 -9.99
N ASP A 102 -1.48 6.77 -9.09
CA ASP A 102 -2.88 6.35 -9.02
C ASP A 102 -3.71 7.43 -8.29
N VAL A 103 -3.96 8.54 -8.98
CA VAL A 103 -4.57 9.75 -8.40
C VAL A 103 -6.04 9.55 -8.07
N ASP A 104 -6.77 8.78 -8.89
CA ASP A 104 -8.20 8.48 -8.67
C ASP A 104 -8.43 7.27 -7.74
N GLY A 105 -7.37 6.50 -7.43
CA GLY A 105 -7.39 5.40 -6.47
C GLY A 105 -7.97 4.09 -7.00
N ASP A 106 -8.11 3.93 -8.33
CA ASP A 106 -8.68 2.73 -8.96
C ASP A 106 -7.69 1.56 -9.09
N ASN A 107 -6.45 1.76 -8.63
CA ASN A 107 -5.34 0.81 -8.68
C ASN A 107 -4.72 0.62 -10.08
N SER A 108 -4.89 1.59 -10.96
CA SER A 108 -4.30 1.64 -12.30
C SER A 108 -3.86 3.07 -12.62
N ILE A 109 -2.76 3.25 -13.33
CA ILE A 109 -2.27 4.59 -13.70
C ILE A 109 -2.62 4.84 -15.16
N THR A 110 -3.65 5.66 -15.39
CA THR A 110 -4.30 5.84 -16.68
C THR A 110 -4.51 7.30 -17.06
N ILE A 111 -5.23 7.52 -18.15
CA ILE A 111 -5.63 8.86 -18.57
C ILE A 111 -6.55 9.55 -17.54
N PHE A 112 -7.26 8.79 -16.69
CA PHE A 112 -8.15 9.37 -15.68
C PHE A 112 -7.35 10.02 -14.56
N ASP A 113 -6.24 9.42 -14.15
CA ASP A 113 -5.29 10.02 -13.19
C ASP A 113 -4.69 11.32 -13.73
N TYR A 114 -4.35 11.34 -15.02
CA TYR A 114 -3.90 12.57 -15.68
C TYR A 114 -4.98 13.67 -15.68
N ILE A 115 -6.24 13.30 -15.90
CA ILE A 115 -7.36 14.28 -15.87
C ILE A 115 -7.47 14.89 -14.47
N ASP A 116 -7.41 14.05 -13.41
CA ASP A 116 -7.51 14.51 -12.04
C ASP A 116 -6.29 15.35 -11.62
N LEU A 117 -5.08 14.95 -12.01
CA LEU A 117 -3.87 15.75 -11.81
C LEU A 117 -3.97 17.10 -12.53
N SER A 118 -4.38 17.09 -13.79
CA SER A 118 -4.47 18.32 -14.59
C SER A 118 -5.50 19.31 -14.04
N GLY A 119 -6.55 18.81 -13.38
CA GLY A 119 -7.55 19.63 -12.70
C GLY A 119 -7.01 20.41 -11.50
N SER A 120 -5.88 19.98 -10.94
CA SER A 120 -5.19 20.59 -9.81
C SER A 120 -3.86 21.28 -10.20
N PHE A 121 -3.52 21.32 -11.49
CA PHE A 121 -2.23 21.83 -11.96
C PHE A 121 -2.03 23.30 -11.58
N ASP A 122 -0.80 23.67 -11.15
CA ASP A 122 -0.41 24.98 -10.61
C ASP A 122 -1.14 25.39 -9.31
N LEU A 123 -1.83 24.45 -8.63
CA LEU A 123 -2.42 24.67 -7.31
C LEU A 123 -1.49 24.15 -6.20
N SER A 124 -1.61 24.77 -5.03
CA SER A 124 -0.85 24.41 -3.83
C SER A 124 -1.79 24.17 -2.65
N THR A 125 -1.26 23.57 -1.60
CA THR A 125 -1.98 23.31 -0.35
C THR A 125 -2.63 24.59 0.18
N GLY A 126 -3.96 24.54 0.31
CA GLY A 126 -4.79 25.67 0.74
C GLY A 126 -5.51 26.40 -0.40
N ASP A 127 -5.17 26.17 -1.65
CA ASP A 127 -5.87 26.72 -2.80
C ASP A 127 -7.21 25.99 -3.03
N ALA A 128 -8.21 26.74 -3.52
CA ALA A 128 -9.48 26.14 -3.87
C ALA A 128 -9.29 25.21 -5.08
N GLY A 129 -9.69 23.96 -4.93
CA GLY A 129 -9.56 22.91 -5.97
C GLY A 129 -8.24 22.14 -5.92
N PHE A 130 -7.35 22.42 -4.96
CA PHE A 130 -6.16 21.60 -4.74
C PHE A 130 -6.57 20.16 -4.37
N ASN A 131 -6.03 19.19 -5.12
CA ASN A 131 -6.19 17.76 -4.87
C ASN A 131 -4.87 17.21 -4.32
N ALA A 132 -4.86 16.83 -3.04
CA ALA A 132 -3.67 16.29 -2.40
C ALA A 132 -3.20 14.94 -2.97
N GLU A 133 -4.09 14.19 -3.65
CA GLU A 133 -3.74 12.93 -4.31
C GLU A 133 -2.99 13.15 -5.63
N ALA A 134 -3.03 14.37 -6.18
CA ALA A 134 -2.31 14.77 -7.37
C ALA A 134 -0.90 15.34 -7.08
N ASP A 135 -0.61 15.65 -5.81
CA ASP A 135 0.71 16.05 -5.32
C ASP A 135 1.55 14.77 -5.09
N LEU A 136 2.14 14.28 -6.16
CA LEU A 136 2.76 12.96 -6.20
C LEU A 136 4.18 12.94 -5.62
N ASP A 137 4.86 14.07 -5.54
CA ASP A 137 6.17 14.19 -4.87
C ASP A 137 6.06 14.69 -3.42
N GLY A 138 4.89 15.18 -3.01
CA GLY A 138 4.59 15.57 -1.63
C GLY A 138 5.16 16.92 -1.23
N ASP A 139 5.50 17.78 -2.19
CA ASP A 139 6.07 19.11 -1.93
C ASP A 139 5.01 20.17 -1.57
N GLY A 140 3.72 19.81 -1.66
CA GLY A 140 2.58 20.65 -1.35
C GLY A 140 2.04 21.44 -2.55
N SER A 141 2.47 21.14 -3.76
CA SER A 141 2.04 21.79 -4.99
C SER A 141 1.91 20.79 -6.13
N VAL A 142 0.92 20.94 -6.99
CA VAL A 142 0.79 20.10 -8.19
C VAL A 142 1.44 20.78 -9.38
N THR A 143 2.54 20.22 -9.86
CA THR A 143 3.43 20.84 -10.86
C THR A 143 3.80 19.88 -11.99
N ILE A 144 4.74 20.30 -12.83
CA ILE A 144 5.31 19.45 -13.86
C ILE A 144 6.05 18.21 -13.30
N PHE A 145 6.53 18.28 -12.04
CA PHE A 145 7.23 17.16 -11.41
C PHE A 145 6.27 16.00 -11.12
N ASP A 146 5.06 16.29 -10.66
CA ASP A 146 4.00 15.29 -10.45
C ASP A 146 3.58 14.65 -11.77
N TYR A 147 3.44 15.47 -12.82
CA TYR A 147 3.18 14.94 -14.16
C TYR A 147 4.28 14.00 -14.66
N ILE A 148 5.54 14.29 -14.38
CA ILE A 148 6.67 13.42 -14.75
C ILE A 148 6.56 12.08 -14.02
N ILE A 149 6.23 12.08 -12.73
CA ILE A 149 6.02 10.85 -11.95
C ILE A 149 4.90 10.01 -12.58
N LEU A 150 3.73 10.62 -12.81
CA LEU A 150 2.60 9.94 -13.44
C LEU A 150 2.96 9.39 -14.82
N SER A 151 3.60 10.19 -15.66
CA SER A 151 3.92 9.80 -17.03
C SER A 151 4.93 8.66 -17.11
N ASN A 152 5.88 8.60 -16.17
CA ASN A 152 6.86 7.50 -16.08
C ASN A 152 6.20 6.17 -15.71
N ASN A 153 5.09 6.22 -15.00
CA ASN A 153 4.38 5.05 -14.48
C ASN A 153 3.06 4.76 -15.24
N PHE A 154 2.85 5.44 -16.37
CA PHE A 154 1.62 5.31 -17.16
C PHE A 154 1.42 3.88 -17.68
N ASP A 155 0.16 3.42 -17.75
CA ASP A 155 -0.27 2.06 -18.10
C ASP A 155 0.15 0.95 -17.11
N LEU A 156 0.63 1.30 -15.90
CA LEU A 156 0.85 0.33 -14.84
C LEU A 156 -0.42 0.10 -14.01
N SER A 157 -0.56 -1.12 -13.50
CA SER A 157 -1.67 -1.51 -12.62
C SER A 157 -1.15 -2.32 -11.43
N GLY A 158 -1.79 -2.16 -10.29
CA GLY A 158 -1.49 -2.93 -9.09
C GLY A 158 -2.06 -4.36 -9.13
N LEU A 159 -1.67 -5.16 -8.14
CA LEU A 159 -2.05 -6.56 -7.96
C LEU A 159 -3.20 -6.71 -6.97
#